data_02f47fb499893a3a7f743f7ddc690a52
#
_entry.id   02f47fb499893a3a7f743f7ddc690a52
#
_cell.length_a   1.000
_cell.length_b   1.000
_cell.length_c   1.000
_cell.angle_alpha   90.00
_cell.angle_beta   90.00
_cell.angle_gamma   90.00
#
_symmetry.space_group_name_H-M   'P 1'
#
loop_
_entity.id
_entity.type
_entity.pdbx_description
1 polymer ?
#
loop_
_entity_poly.entity_id
_entity_poly.type
_entity_poly.pdbx_seq_one_letter_code
_entity_poly.pdbx_strand_id
1 'polypeptide(L)'
;MRTTVLRFGSLLAVLALVVSACGGQGQSEPASSAGGSQEPASSDAVAGEPVEIHWFCCLGAGDDPAQVPTEEAVVEAFNESHDDIELVLEIVDYDSAFDVMSTEIAGGNAPDIVGPVGVSGAEAFHGQWLDLTDLIASTGYDTSQFAEGSVEFYNVGGEGQIGLPFAIYPSMLYYHRDMFDEAGLEYPPHAYGDPYVLDGEEVEWNMDTLAELARRLTVDVDGNDATSADFDPENVAQWGYEPQYQDLRAVGSYFGSGSLLADDGTTAQVPDHWADAWKWLYERIWTDFSAMNEAEVNAPEQGNGNAYNSGNIAMALTHMWYTCCIGDAGDDWDIAAVPANGDTTTSNFNADTFRVWGDTEHPEEAFEVLTYLLGEASPDLLQIYGGMPAIEANQDAFFAGLDETYTQGVDWQVARDSVQYADNPSFEAYVPNYQETFDAIVAFGSKLRSTEGLDVDAEIEAFTEQLQEIYDRAD
;
A
#
# COMPACT_ATOMS: atom_id res chain seq x y z
N MET A 1 27.55 44.85 -1.38
CA MET A 1 27.34 45.61 -0.14
C MET A 1 27.09 44.60 0.97
N ARG A 2 28.07 44.51 1.84
CA ARG A 2 28.16 44.22 3.28
C ARG A 2 27.03 43.39 3.92
N THR A 3 27.39 42.17 4.18
CA THR A 3 27.42 41.34 5.42
C THR A 3 26.82 41.98 6.69
N THR A 4 25.95 41.23 7.37
CA THR A 4 25.93 41.25 8.82
C THR A 4 25.56 39.84 9.35
N VAL A 5 26.56 39.22 9.97
CA VAL A 5 26.47 37.99 10.78
C VAL A 5 26.11 38.45 12.21
N LEU A 6 25.08 37.82 12.81
CA LEU A 6 24.88 37.93 14.27
C LEU A 6 24.99 36.50 14.88
N ARG A 7 26.03 36.36 15.70
CA ARG A 7 26.22 35.25 16.65
C ARG A 7 25.62 35.68 18.00
N PHE A 8 24.87 34.81 18.65
CA PHE A 8 24.63 34.75 20.10
C PHE A 8 24.63 33.24 20.45
N GLY A 9 25.36 32.71 21.26
CA GLY A 9 25.92 32.99 22.55
C GLY A 9 25.19 32.05 23.54
N SER A 10 25.86 30.92 23.88
CA SER A 10 25.43 29.89 24.84
C SER A 10 25.25 30.45 26.24
N LEU A 11 24.23 30.02 26.98
CA LEU A 11 24.22 30.05 28.44
C LEU A 11 23.76 28.70 28.99
N LEU A 12 24.70 27.97 29.57
CA LEU A 12 24.46 26.85 30.48
C LEU A 12 23.88 27.39 31.80
N ALA A 13 22.84 26.77 32.32
CA ALA A 13 22.46 26.89 33.72
C ALA A 13 22.32 25.46 34.30
N VAL A 14 23.28 25.11 35.11
CA VAL A 14 23.31 23.95 36.01
C VAL A 14 22.43 24.28 37.21
N LEU A 15 21.48 23.43 37.58
CA LEU A 15 20.84 23.48 38.91
C LEU A 15 20.90 22.08 39.58
N ALA A 16 21.44 22.12 40.79
CA ALA A 16 21.83 20.95 41.57
C ALA A 16 20.65 20.38 42.39
N LEU A 17 20.75 19.08 42.61
CA LEU A 17 19.95 18.23 43.52
C LEU A 17 19.99 18.73 44.98
N VAL A 18 18.86 18.58 45.66
CA VAL A 18 18.83 18.42 47.11
C VAL A 18 17.95 17.21 47.48
N VAL A 19 18.65 16.19 48.00
CA VAL A 19 18.05 15.01 48.65
C VAL A 19 17.69 15.40 50.09
N SER A 20 16.47 15.03 50.56
CA SER A 20 16.17 14.94 51.98
C SER A 20 15.37 13.68 52.25
N ALA A 21 16.09 12.77 52.92
CA ALA A 21 15.49 11.62 53.58
C ALA A 21 15.13 12.00 55.02
N CYS A 22 13.97 11.56 55.47
CA CYS A 22 13.77 11.31 56.91
C CYS A 22 12.72 10.25 57.11
N GLY A 23 13.15 9.18 57.76
CA GLY A 23 12.34 8.05 58.15
C GLY A 23 11.56 8.27 59.45
N GLY A 24 10.62 7.37 59.74
CA GLY A 24 9.87 7.32 60.98
C GLY A 24 9.17 5.97 61.09
N GLN A 25 9.75 5.06 61.91
CA GLN A 25 9.14 3.82 62.39
C GLN A 25 8.05 4.12 63.42
N GLY A 26 6.97 3.30 63.42
CA GLY A 26 5.99 3.27 64.49
C GLY A 26 5.25 1.91 64.52
N GLN A 27 5.43 1.21 65.57
CA GLN A 27 5.05 -0.15 65.89
C GLN A 27 3.57 -0.44 65.97
N SER A 28 3.23 -1.70 65.75
CA SER A 28 2.01 -2.46 65.97
C SER A 28 1.62 -2.59 67.48
N GLU A 29 0.34 -2.71 67.78
CA GLU A 29 -0.26 -3.82 68.55
C GLU A 29 -1.79 -3.79 68.56
N PRO A 30 -2.49 -4.89 68.94
CA PRO A 30 -3.77 -5.29 68.36
C PRO A 30 -4.94 -5.15 69.37
N ALA A 31 -6.18 -5.10 68.84
CA ALA A 31 -7.37 -5.36 69.67
C ALA A 31 -8.59 -5.86 68.87
N SER A 32 -8.88 -7.11 69.12
CA SER A 32 -10.16 -7.63 69.65
C SER A 32 -11.40 -7.54 68.77
N SER A 33 -11.88 -8.73 68.44
CA SER A 33 -13.14 -9.17 67.87
C SER A 33 -14.41 -8.63 68.52
N ALA A 34 -15.36 -8.19 67.70
CA ALA A 34 -16.79 -8.28 68.03
C ALA A 34 -17.57 -8.65 66.78
N GLY A 35 -18.32 -9.75 66.83
CA GLY A 35 -19.13 -10.25 65.74
C GLY A 35 -20.32 -9.35 65.43
N GLY A 36 -20.53 -9.11 64.15
CA GLY A 36 -21.73 -8.52 63.61
C GLY A 36 -22.11 -9.30 62.35
N SER A 37 -23.33 -9.78 62.30
CA SER A 37 -23.96 -10.46 61.20
C SER A 37 -23.94 -9.56 59.98
N GLN A 38 -23.22 -9.98 58.93
CA GLN A 38 -23.29 -9.33 57.62
C GLN A 38 -24.44 -9.92 56.83
N GLU A 39 -25.40 -9.07 56.45
CA GLU A 39 -26.22 -9.23 55.24
C GLU A 39 -25.29 -9.35 54.01
N PRO A 40 -25.68 -10.11 52.97
CA PRO A 40 -24.87 -10.16 51.77
C PRO A 40 -24.92 -8.79 51.10
N ALA A 41 -23.80 -8.08 51.11
CA ALA A 41 -23.59 -6.94 50.26
C ALA A 41 -23.65 -7.42 48.81
N SER A 42 -24.54 -6.81 48.03
CA SER A 42 -24.45 -6.81 46.60
C SER A 42 -23.04 -6.33 46.24
N SER A 43 -22.27 -7.19 45.58
CA SER A 43 -21.04 -6.77 44.95
C SER A 43 -21.42 -5.88 43.75
N ASP A 44 -21.51 -4.59 43.98
CA ASP A 44 -21.23 -3.65 42.91
C ASP A 44 -19.75 -3.95 42.53
N ALA A 45 -19.55 -4.62 41.43
CA ALA A 45 -18.24 -4.71 40.82
C ALA A 45 -17.84 -3.25 40.54
N VAL A 46 -16.80 -2.77 41.20
CA VAL A 46 -16.11 -1.57 40.80
C VAL A 46 -15.65 -1.89 39.39
N ALA A 47 -16.20 -1.22 38.37
CA ALA A 47 -15.65 -1.26 37.03
C ALA A 47 -14.17 -0.92 37.17
N GLY A 48 -13.28 -1.80 36.70
CA GLY A 48 -11.85 -1.53 36.56
C GLY A 48 -11.66 -0.31 35.65
N GLU A 49 -10.50 0.29 35.68
CA GLU A 49 -10.13 1.23 34.62
C GLU A 49 -10.22 0.48 33.27
N PRO A 50 -10.70 1.12 32.18
CA PRO A 50 -10.76 0.48 30.86
C PRO A 50 -9.35 0.02 30.43
N VAL A 51 -9.30 -1.02 29.62
CA VAL A 51 -8.07 -1.47 29.00
C VAL A 51 -7.77 -0.50 27.85
N GLU A 52 -6.61 0.15 27.87
CA GLU A 52 -6.17 0.99 26.78
C GLU A 52 -5.64 0.10 25.65
N ILE A 53 -6.14 0.29 24.43
CA ILE A 53 -5.65 -0.33 23.18
C ILE A 53 -5.10 0.78 22.30
N HIS A 54 -3.82 0.72 22.02
CA HIS A 54 -3.11 1.69 21.19
C HIS A 54 -3.17 1.31 19.73
N TRP A 55 -3.82 2.16 18.93
CA TRP A 55 -3.86 2.06 17.48
C TRP A 55 -2.81 3.03 16.88
N PHE A 56 -1.74 2.46 16.33
CA PHE A 56 -0.71 3.19 15.59
C PHE A 56 -1.13 3.30 14.11
N CYS A 57 -1.36 4.47 13.64
CA CYS A 57 -1.48 4.85 12.24
C CYS A 57 -0.17 5.57 11.84
N CYS A 58 0.50 5.40 10.73
CA CYS A 58 0.05 4.81 9.51
C CYS A 58 1.27 4.27 8.76
N LEU A 59 1.39 2.96 8.66
CA LEU A 59 2.30 2.28 7.73
C LEU A 59 1.60 2.03 6.38
N GLY A 60 0.70 2.91 6.02
CA GLY A 60 -0.15 2.92 4.84
C GLY A 60 -0.90 4.25 4.76
N ALA A 61 -2.21 4.25 4.43
CA ALA A 61 -3.04 5.45 4.47
C ALA A 61 -3.30 5.95 5.90
N GLY A 62 -3.71 7.23 6.08
CA GLY A 62 -4.24 7.75 7.33
C GLY A 62 -3.53 8.99 7.89
N ASP A 63 -2.41 9.40 7.35
CA ASP A 63 -1.67 10.59 7.80
C ASP A 63 -2.08 11.89 7.08
N ASP A 64 -2.95 11.79 6.05
CA ASP A 64 -3.47 12.99 5.36
C ASP A 64 -4.39 13.77 6.31
N PRO A 65 -4.17 15.08 6.50
CA PRO A 65 -5.02 15.93 7.33
C PRO A 65 -6.51 15.92 7.00
N ALA A 66 -6.90 15.50 5.78
CA ALA A 66 -8.29 15.31 5.40
C ALA A 66 -8.91 14.01 5.94
N GLN A 67 -8.10 13.02 6.25
CA GLN A 67 -8.51 11.71 6.78
C GLN A 67 -8.67 11.71 8.31
N VAL A 68 -7.79 12.40 9.01
CA VAL A 68 -7.72 12.47 10.48
C VAL A 68 -9.08 12.71 11.18
N PRO A 69 -9.95 13.64 10.74
CA PRO A 69 -11.23 13.86 11.42
C PRO A 69 -12.18 12.65 11.41
N THR A 70 -12.10 11.79 10.38
CA THR A 70 -12.90 10.58 10.30
C THR A 70 -12.33 9.50 11.23
N GLU A 71 -11.02 9.36 11.29
CA GLU A 71 -10.33 8.44 12.20
C GLU A 71 -10.62 8.78 13.68
N GLU A 72 -10.52 10.08 14.03
CA GLU A 72 -10.90 10.57 15.36
C GLU A 72 -12.37 10.27 15.70
N ALA A 73 -13.29 10.42 14.72
CA ALA A 73 -14.70 10.13 14.91
C ALA A 73 -14.96 8.61 15.10
N VAL A 74 -14.22 7.75 14.40
CA VAL A 74 -14.27 6.29 14.58
C VAL A 74 -13.83 5.91 15.99
N VAL A 75 -12.76 6.50 16.51
CA VAL A 75 -12.28 6.29 17.88
C VAL A 75 -13.31 6.78 18.90
N GLU A 76 -13.89 7.97 18.71
CA GLU A 76 -14.94 8.51 19.58
C GLU A 76 -16.16 7.56 19.64
N ALA A 77 -16.60 7.06 18.48
CA ALA A 77 -17.75 6.14 18.40
C ALA A 77 -17.46 4.79 19.10
N PHE A 78 -16.24 4.25 18.96
CA PHE A 78 -15.84 3.05 19.69
C PHE A 78 -15.89 3.29 21.19
N ASN A 79 -15.24 4.34 21.69
CA ASN A 79 -15.14 4.67 23.11
C ASN A 79 -16.50 5.04 23.74
N GLU A 80 -17.45 5.56 22.95
CA GLU A 80 -18.83 5.78 23.43
C GLU A 80 -19.62 4.48 23.60
N SER A 81 -19.25 3.41 22.89
CA SER A 81 -19.96 2.12 22.90
C SER A 81 -19.34 1.07 23.82
N HIS A 82 -18.11 1.27 24.29
CA HIS A 82 -17.34 0.34 25.13
C HIS A 82 -16.89 1.04 26.42
N ASP A 83 -17.34 0.49 27.57
CA ASP A 83 -16.99 1.04 28.89
C ASP A 83 -15.71 0.37 29.48
N ASP A 84 -15.26 -0.73 28.90
CA ASP A 84 -14.18 -1.60 29.37
C ASP A 84 -12.92 -1.57 28.52
N ILE A 85 -12.99 -1.00 27.31
CA ILE A 85 -11.86 -0.76 26.41
C ILE A 85 -11.81 0.72 26.05
N GLU A 86 -10.61 1.32 26.09
CA GLU A 86 -10.35 2.67 25.60
C GLU A 86 -9.41 2.58 24.39
N LEU A 87 -9.91 2.92 23.20
CA LEU A 87 -9.12 2.99 21.97
C LEU A 87 -8.40 4.34 21.91
N VAL A 88 -7.07 4.29 21.75
CA VAL A 88 -6.19 5.46 21.68
C VAL A 88 -5.52 5.48 20.32
N LEU A 89 -5.76 6.53 19.53
CA LEU A 89 -5.18 6.70 18.19
C LEU A 89 -3.89 7.51 18.26
N GLU A 90 -2.84 6.99 17.65
CA GLU A 90 -1.60 7.69 17.37
C GLU A 90 -1.39 7.80 15.85
N ILE A 91 -1.31 9.03 15.35
CA ILE A 91 -1.08 9.31 13.92
C ILE A 91 0.38 9.74 13.74
N VAL A 92 1.09 9.02 12.87
CA VAL A 92 2.48 9.27 12.54
C VAL A 92 2.60 9.45 11.02
N ASP A 93 3.34 10.48 10.60
CA ASP A 93 3.65 10.72 9.18
C ASP A 93 4.31 9.49 8.54
N TYR A 94 3.81 9.08 7.38
CA TYR A 94 4.23 7.85 6.68
C TYR A 94 5.76 7.75 6.52
N ASP A 95 6.42 8.86 6.15
CA ASP A 95 7.87 8.88 5.91
C ASP A 95 8.69 8.59 7.17
N SER A 96 8.10 8.78 8.37
CA SER A 96 8.75 8.53 9.66
C SER A 96 8.19 7.32 10.43
N ALA A 97 7.07 6.77 10.00
CA ALA A 97 6.30 5.77 10.75
C ALA A 97 7.12 4.50 11.07
N PHE A 98 7.92 4.00 10.13
CA PHE A 98 8.79 2.85 10.36
C PHE A 98 9.82 3.11 11.48
N ASP A 99 10.49 4.26 11.45
CA ASP A 99 11.52 4.61 12.46
C ASP A 99 10.90 4.86 13.84
N VAL A 100 9.72 5.49 13.89
CA VAL A 100 8.97 5.74 15.14
C VAL A 100 8.55 4.42 15.76
N MET A 101 7.86 3.56 15.02
CA MET A 101 7.41 2.25 15.50
C MET A 101 8.58 1.37 15.96
N SER A 102 9.68 1.33 15.18
CA SER A 102 10.89 0.60 15.55
C SER A 102 11.49 1.10 16.88
N THR A 103 11.41 2.41 17.14
CA THR A 103 11.87 3.01 18.39
C THR A 103 10.95 2.65 19.56
N GLU A 104 9.66 2.65 19.37
CA GLU A 104 8.68 2.27 20.39
C GLU A 104 8.80 0.80 20.78
N ILE A 105 8.93 -0.10 19.80
CA ILE A 105 9.21 -1.53 20.01
C ILE A 105 10.49 -1.71 20.84
N ALA A 106 11.58 -1.06 20.45
CA ALA A 106 12.84 -1.14 21.18
C ALA A 106 12.75 -0.55 22.59
N GLY A 107 11.85 0.38 22.82
CA GLY A 107 11.54 1.00 24.12
C GLY A 107 10.61 0.15 25.00
N GLY A 108 10.00 -0.89 24.48
CA GLY A 108 9.01 -1.73 25.16
C GLY A 108 7.62 -1.05 25.25
N ASN A 109 7.31 -0.16 24.31
CA ASN A 109 6.03 0.53 24.19
C ASN A 109 5.42 0.29 22.80
N ALA A 110 5.54 -0.95 22.30
CA ALA A 110 4.93 -1.31 21.02
C ALA A 110 3.40 -1.06 21.04
N PRO A 111 2.79 -0.60 19.95
CA PRO A 111 1.33 -0.45 19.86
C PRO A 111 0.65 -1.82 19.86
N ASP A 112 -0.64 -1.87 20.23
CA ASP A 112 -1.44 -3.11 20.19
C ASP A 112 -1.95 -3.40 18.78
N ILE A 113 -2.36 -2.36 18.05
CA ILE A 113 -2.87 -2.44 16.68
C ILE A 113 -2.09 -1.48 15.79
N VAL A 114 -1.74 -1.95 14.61
CA VAL A 114 -1.07 -1.16 13.57
C VAL A 114 -1.94 -1.17 12.31
N GLY A 115 -2.18 -0.01 11.73
CA GLY A 115 -2.91 0.05 10.45
C GLY A 115 -3.68 1.34 10.19
N PRO A 116 -4.22 1.49 8.97
CA PRO A 116 -4.10 0.50 7.90
C PRO A 116 -2.65 0.31 7.45
N VAL A 117 -2.30 -0.91 7.13
CA VAL A 117 -0.95 -1.27 6.69
C VAL A 117 -1.04 -2.24 5.52
N GLY A 118 -0.34 -1.92 4.44
CA GLY A 118 -0.19 -2.78 3.28
C GLY A 118 0.85 -3.89 3.49
N VAL A 119 0.97 -4.78 2.52
CA VAL A 119 1.91 -5.92 2.59
C VAL A 119 3.33 -5.43 2.82
N SER A 120 3.77 -4.41 2.09
CA SER A 120 5.11 -3.82 2.19
C SER A 120 5.42 -3.31 3.62
N GLY A 121 4.51 -2.54 4.22
CA GLY A 121 4.68 -2.08 5.60
C GLY A 121 4.63 -3.21 6.64
N ALA A 122 3.78 -4.22 6.41
CA ALA A 122 3.67 -5.37 7.29
C ALA A 122 4.90 -6.28 7.27
N GLU A 123 5.54 -6.45 6.10
CA GLU A 123 6.73 -7.26 5.93
C GLU A 123 7.98 -6.67 6.59
N ALA A 124 8.00 -5.36 6.79
CA ALA A 124 9.07 -4.70 7.57
C ALA A 124 9.16 -5.20 9.02
N PHE A 125 8.05 -5.71 9.57
CA PHE A 125 7.95 -6.30 10.91
C PHE A 125 7.57 -7.79 10.85
N HIS A 126 8.04 -8.49 9.83
CA HIS A 126 7.81 -9.92 9.63
C HIS A 126 8.13 -10.74 10.89
N GLY A 127 7.26 -11.70 11.21
CA GLY A 127 7.41 -12.58 12.38
C GLY A 127 7.04 -11.95 13.73
N GLN A 128 6.55 -10.69 13.74
CA GLN A 128 6.19 -9.99 14.98
C GLN A 128 4.67 -9.79 15.13
N TRP A 129 3.88 -10.28 14.20
CA TRP A 129 2.41 -10.15 14.22
C TRP A 129 1.74 -11.29 14.98
N LEU A 130 0.62 -11.02 15.63
CA LEU A 130 -0.18 -12.02 16.33
C LEU A 130 -0.88 -12.96 15.35
N ASP A 131 -0.76 -14.28 15.58
CA ASP A 131 -1.60 -15.26 14.89
C ASP A 131 -3.04 -15.20 15.43
N LEU A 132 -3.95 -14.76 14.58
CA LEU A 132 -5.38 -14.56 14.90
C LEU A 132 -6.19 -15.85 14.85
N THR A 133 -5.62 -16.99 14.46
CA THR A 133 -6.32 -18.26 14.20
C THR A 133 -7.19 -18.68 15.40
N ASP A 134 -6.63 -18.66 16.61
CA ASP A 134 -7.33 -19.07 17.83
C ASP A 134 -8.40 -18.05 18.23
N LEU A 135 -8.18 -16.76 18.04
CA LEU A 135 -9.15 -15.68 18.33
C LEU A 135 -10.34 -15.74 17.38
N ILE A 136 -10.10 -15.93 16.08
CA ILE A 136 -11.16 -16.15 15.08
C ILE A 136 -12.02 -17.37 15.47
N ALA A 137 -11.37 -18.48 15.84
CA ALA A 137 -12.08 -19.71 16.20
C ALA A 137 -12.86 -19.58 17.52
N SER A 138 -12.28 -18.95 18.56
CA SER A 138 -12.91 -18.83 19.88
C SER A 138 -14.06 -17.83 19.91
N THR A 139 -13.98 -16.73 19.17
CA THR A 139 -15.04 -15.74 19.05
C THR A 139 -16.12 -16.14 18.05
N GLY A 140 -15.81 -17.07 17.13
CA GLY A 140 -16.69 -17.47 16.03
C GLY A 140 -16.88 -16.36 14.99
N TYR A 141 -15.85 -15.51 14.80
CA TYR A 141 -15.87 -14.43 13.81
C TYR A 141 -16.09 -15.00 12.40
N ASP A 142 -17.08 -14.46 11.69
CA ASP A 142 -17.47 -14.96 10.38
C ASP A 142 -16.55 -14.40 9.28
N THR A 143 -15.58 -15.18 8.84
CA THR A 143 -14.68 -14.81 7.75
C THR A 143 -15.27 -15.00 6.36
N SER A 144 -16.44 -15.65 6.23
CA SER A 144 -17.09 -15.87 4.93
C SER A 144 -17.72 -14.61 4.31
N GLN A 145 -17.74 -13.52 5.04
CA GLN A 145 -18.19 -12.21 4.55
C GLN A 145 -17.20 -11.51 3.61
N PHE A 146 -15.96 -11.95 3.63
CA PHE A 146 -14.90 -11.39 2.76
C PHE A 146 -14.90 -12.05 1.38
N ALA A 147 -14.38 -11.34 0.38
CA ALA A 147 -14.19 -11.87 -0.95
C ALA A 147 -13.34 -13.16 -0.95
N GLU A 148 -13.67 -14.09 -1.86
CA GLU A 148 -12.97 -15.36 -1.96
C GLU A 148 -11.46 -15.16 -2.20
N GLY A 149 -10.63 -15.87 -1.43
CA GLY A 149 -9.16 -15.78 -1.48
C GLY A 149 -8.53 -14.63 -0.69
N SER A 150 -9.29 -13.58 -0.34
CA SER A 150 -8.73 -12.43 0.36
C SER A 150 -8.30 -12.73 1.80
N VAL A 151 -8.95 -13.65 2.48
CA VAL A 151 -8.54 -14.09 3.85
C VAL A 151 -7.23 -14.88 3.78
N GLU A 152 -7.08 -15.75 2.78
CA GLU A 152 -5.87 -16.55 2.58
C GLU A 152 -4.63 -15.69 2.27
N PHE A 153 -4.83 -14.51 1.70
CA PHE A 153 -3.76 -13.54 1.45
C PHE A 153 -2.98 -13.17 2.71
N TYR A 154 -3.63 -13.20 3.90
CA TYR A 154 -3.00 -12.91 5.18
C TYR A 154 -2.62 -14.17 5.98
N ASN A 155 -2.72 -15.36 5.38
CA ASN A 155 -2.24 -16.60 5.99
C ASN A 155 -0.81 -16.86 5.55
N VAL A 156 0.15 -16.60 6.45
CA VAL A 156 1.59 -16.70 6.16
C VAL A 156 2.16 -17.99 6.74
N GLY A 157 2.88 -18.73 5.92
CA GLY A 157 3.49 -19.99 6.32
C GLY A 157 4.46 -19.81 7.49
N GLY A 158 4.17 -20.47 8.63
CA GLY A 158 4.97 -20.38 9.85
C GLY A 158 4.52 -19.31 10.85
N GLU A 159 3.70 -18.34 10.43
CA GLU A 159 3.17 -17.26 11.28
C GLU A 159 1.67 -17.41 11.57
N GLY A 160 0.92 -18.09 10.68
CA GLY A 160 -0.53 -18.24 10.81
C GLY A 160 -1.33 -17.12 10.14
N GLN A 161 -2.52 -16.83 10.66
CA GLN A 161 -3.41 -15.77 10.15
C GLN A 161 -3.05 -14.42 10.78
N ILE A 162 -2.14 -13.68 10.18
CA ILE A 162 -1.56 -12.46 10.73
C ILE A 162 -2.34 -11.17 10.40
N GLY A 163 -3.52 -11.28 9.81
CA GLY A 163 -4.41 -10.18 9.49
C GLY A 163 -5.72 -10.71 8.91
N LEU A 164 -6.66 -9.80 8.67
CA LEU A 164 -7.93 -10.06 7.98
C LEU A 164 -8.15 -8.95 6.94
N PRO A 165 -8.82 -9.23 5.80
CA PRO A 165 -8.97 -8.25 4.74
C PRO A 165 -9.75 -7.01 5.17
N PHE A 166 -9.26 -5.83 4.82
CA PHE A 166 -9.91 -4.54 5.04
C PHE A 166 -10.17 -3.82 3.72
N ALA A 167 -9.12 -3.31 3.09
CA ALA A 167 -9.14 -2.66 1.80
C ALA A 167 -8.42 -3.52 0.76
N ILE A 168 -8.96 -3.58 -0.45
CA ILE A 168 -8.34 -4.25 -1.57
C ILE A 168 -8.19 -3.29 -2.74
N TYR A 169 -7.06 -3.36 -3.42
CA TYR A 169 -6.68 -2.43 -4.48
C TYR A 169 -6.17 -3.19 -5.70
N PRO A 170 -7.07 -3.78 -6.50
CA PRO A 170 -6.66 -4.38 -7.76
C PRO A 170 -6.07 -3.33 -8.71
N SER A 171 -5.18 -3.75 -9.60
CA SER A 171 -4.66 -2.90 -10.65
C SER A 171 -5.55 -2.91 -11.88
N MET A 172 -5.60 -1.79 -12.58
CA MET A 172 -6.26 -1.61 -13.86
C MET A 172 -5.40 -0.76 -14.78
N LEU A 173 -5.74 -0.74 -16.06
CA LEU A 173 -5.23 0.24 -16.99
C LEU A 173 -6.11 1.49 -16.95
N TYR A 174 -5.59 2.59 -16.43
CA TYR A 174 -6.20 3.91 -16.57
C TYR A 174 -5.88 4.47 -17.94
N TYR A 175 -6.83 5.12 -18.62
CA TYR A 175 -6.60 5.71 -19.93
C TYR A 175 -7.43 6.98 -20.15
N HIS A 176 -6.92 7.92 -20.97
CA HIS A 176 -7.62 9.14 -21.38
C HIS A 176 -8.37 8.91 -22.69
N ARG A 177 -9.69 9.01 -22.65
CA ARG A 177 -10.58 8.80 -23.81
C ARG A 177 -10.30 9.80 -24.93
N ASP A 178 -10.10 11.08 -24.60
CA ASP A 178 -9.82 12.14 -25.56
C ASP A 178 -8.53 11.90 -26.36
N MET A 179 -7.49 11.38 -25.73
CA MET A 179 -6.25 11.04 -26.43
C MET A 179 -6.42 9.87 -27.42
N PHE A 180 -7.25 8.89 -27.07
CA PHE A 180 -7.61 7.80 -27.99
C PHE A 180 -8.47 8.31 -29.15
N ASP A 181 -9.45 9.20 -28.87
CA ASP A 181 -10.28 9.85 -29.90
C ASP A 181 -9.45 10.69 -30.87
N GLU A 182 -8.48 11.48 -30.37
CA GLU A 182 -7.56 12.28 -31.17
C GLU A 182 -6.66 11.43 -32.07
N ALA A 183 -6.21 10.28 -31.56
CA ALA A 183 -5.42 9.31 -32.32
C ALA A 183 -6.26 8.44 -33.27
N GLY A 184 -7.60 8.48 -33.15
CA GLY A 184 -8.52 7.65 -33.94
C GLY A 184 -8.40 6.15 -33.59
N LEU A 185 -8.09 5.83 -32.33
CA LEU A 185 -7.98 4.50 -31.79
C LEU A 185 -9.25 4.09 -31.04
N GLU A 186 -9.60 2.80 -31.07
CA GLU A 186 -10.65 2.26 -30.21
C GLU A 186 -10.16 2.23 -28.73
N TYR A 187 -11.09 2.29 -27.78
CA TYR A 187 -10.74 2.21 -26.35
C TYR A 187 -10.29 0.81 -25.96
N PRO A 188 -9.40 0.67 -24.95
CA PRO A 188 -9.04 -0.62 -24.39
C PRO A 188 -10.25 -1.40 -23.86
N PRO A 189 -10.25 -2.75 -23.92
CA PRO A 189 -11.41 -3.53 -23.50
C PRO A 189 -11.64 -3.43 -21.98
N HIS A 190 -12.91 -3.30 -21.57
CA HIS A 190 -13.30 -3.32 -20.17
C HIS A 190 -13.43 -4.76 -19.64
N ALA A 191 -13.83 -5.71 -20.48
CA ALA A 191 -13.96 -7.10 -20.07
C ALA A 191 -12.65 -7.85 -20.27
N TYR A 192 -12.23 -8.58 -19.25
CA TYR A 192 -11.05 -9.44 -19.30
C TYR A 192 -11.23 -10.55 -20.34
N GLY A 193 -10.24 -10.73 -21.20
CA GLY A 193 -10.25 -11.72 -22.27
C GLY A 193 -10.92 -11.27 -23.57
N ASP A 194 -11.52 -10.09 -23.61
CA ASP A 194 -12.00 -9.51 -24.86
C ASP A 194 -10.83 -9.03 -25.73
N PRO A 195 -10.92 -9.17 -27.07
CA PRO A 195 -9.89 -8.68 -27.99
C PRO A 195 -9.93 -7.14 -28.08
N TYR A 196 -8.80 -6.57 -28.47
CA TYR A 196 -8.72 -5.16 -28.90
C TYR A 196 -8.96 -5.07 -30.42
N VAL A 197 -9.54 -3.95 -30.90
CA VAL A 197 -9.69 -3.70 -32.33
C VAL A 197 -8.63 -2.70 -32.79
N LEU A 198 -7.61 -3.19 -33.50
CA LEU A 198 -6.53 -2.38 -34.06
C LEU A 198 -6.69 -2.29 -35.58
N ASP A 199 -6.80 -1.09 -36.12
CA ASP A 199 -6.94 -0.82 -37.56
C ASP A 199 -8.13 -1.59 -38.20
N GLY A 200 -9.17 -1.90 -37.41
CA GLY A 200 -10.38 -2.60 -37.82
C GLY A 200 -10.27 -4.13 -37.82
N GLU A 201 -9.19 -4.68 -37.25
CA GLU A 201 -8.99 -6.10 -37.05
C GLU A 201 -8.94 -6.44 -35.55
N GLU A 202 -9.54 -7.56 -35.14
CA GLU A 202 -9.45 -8.06 -33.78
C GLU A 202 -8.03 -8.62 -33.54
N VAL A 203 -7.37 -8.12 -32.46
CA VAL A 203 -6.07 -8.59 -31.99
C VAL A 203 -6.18 -8.95 -30.51
N GLU A 204 -5.28 -9.78 -30.00
CA GLU A 204 -5.24 -10.09 -28.57
C GLU A 204 -4.94 -8.82 -27.74
N TRP A 205 -5.67 -8.64 -26.64
CA TRP A 205 -5.37 -7.61 -25.66
C TRP A 205 -4.24 -8.09 -24.74
N ASN A 206 -3.03 -7.75 -25.10
CA ASN A 206 -1.79 -8.19 -24.43
C ASN A 206 -0.72 -7.09 -24.37
N MET A 207 0.41 -7.38 -23.73
CA MET A 207 1.52 -6.43 -23.56
C MET A 207 2.11 -5.94 -24.90
N ASP A 208 2.05 -6.73 -25.97
CA ASP A 208 2.49 -6.30 -27.30
C ASP A 208 1.53 -5.27 -27.89
N THR A 209 0.22 -5.48 -27.73
CA THR A 209 -0.80 -4.52 -28.15
C THR A 209 -0.73 -3.23 -27.32
N LEU A 210 -0.50 -3.32 -26.01
CA LEU A 210 -0.26 -2.15 -25.16
C LEU A 210 0.96 -1.36 -25.65
N ALA A 211 2.08 -2.04 -26.01
CA ALA A 211 3.27 -1.40 -26.54
C ALA A 211 3.02 -0.68 -27.88
N GLU A 212 2.22 -1.28 -28.78
CA GLU A 212 1.83 -0.64 -30.04
C GLU A 212 0.98 0.61 -29.81
N LEU A 213 0.01 0.54 -28.88
CA LEU A 213 -0.80 1.71 -28.50
C LEU A 213 0.06 2.78 -27.84
N ALA A 214 0.96 2.40 -26.95
CA ALA A 214 1.89 3.35 -26.32
C ALA A 214 2.68 4.15 -27.35
N ARG A 215 3.20 3.51 -28.40
CA ARG A 215 3.90 4.21 -29.48
C ARG A 215 2.99 5.15 -30.28
N ARG A 216 1.76 4.70 -30.60
CA ARG A 216 0.80 5.52 -31.37
C ARG A 216 0.27 6.72 -30.58
N LEU A 217 0.24 6.60 -29.26
CA LEU A 217 -0.21 7.64 -28.33
C LEU A 217 0.94 8.51 -27.80
N THR A 218 2.20 8.20 -28.14
CA THR A 218 3.34 9.07 -27.84
C THR A 218 3.51 10.06 -28.98
N VAL A 219 3.43 11.36 -28.69
CA VAL A 219 3.38 12.41 -29.70
C VAL A 219 4.40 13.49 -29.37
N ASP A 220 5.18 13.93 -30.38
CA ASP A 220 6.10 15.05 -30.24
C ASP A 220 5.40 16.42 -30.36
N VAL A 221 6.15 17.50 -30.11
CA VAL A 221 5.63 18.88 -30.19
C VAL A 221 5.15 19.31 -31.58
N ASP A 222 5.57 18.58 -32.64
CA ASP A 222 5.17 18.83 -34.02
C ASP A 222 3.95 17.98 -34.43
N GLY A 223 3.47 17.07 -33.55
CA GLY A 223 2.31 16.22 -33.75
C GLY A 223 2.61 14.91 -34.47
N ASN A 224 3.86 14.47 -34.51
CA ASN A 224 4.21 13.15 -35.04
C ASN A 224 4.16 12.12 -33.90
N ASP A 225 3.54 10.96 -34.14
CA ASP A 225 3.57 9.86 -33.20
C ASP A 225 4.89 9.06 -33.28
N ALA A 226 5.20 8.25 -32.24
CA ALA A 226 6.44 7.51 -32.14
C ALA A 226 6.59 6.36 -33.17
N THR A 227 5.57 6.12 -34.02
CA THR A 227 5.68 5.20 -35.17
C THR A 227 6.14 5.92 -36.43
N SER A 228 6.10 7.26 -36.43
CA SER A 228 6.52 8.10 -37.56
C SER A 228 8.03 8.20 -37.70
N ALA A 229 8.54 8.22 -38.95
CA ALA A 229 9.94 8.48 -39.22
C ALA A 229 10.37 9.94 -38.93
N ASP A 230 9.42 10.85 -38.76
CA ASP A 230 9.63 12.27 -38.45
C ASP A 230 9.47 12.58 -36.94
N PHE A 231 9.24 11.56 -36.11
CA PHE A 231 9.14 11.71 -34.65
C PHE A 231 10.45 12.22 -34.02
N ASP A 232 10.33 13.21 -33.16
CA ASP A 232 11.46 13.80 -32.42
C ASP A 232 11.44 13.38 -30.94
N PRO A 233 12.23 12.36 -30.55
CA PRO A 233 12.25 11.87 -29.17
C PRO A 233 12.86 12.85 -28.14
N GLU A 234 13.54 13.92 -28.60
CA GLU A 234 14.05 14.96 -27.69
C GLU A 234 12.99 16.00 -27.31
N ASN A 235 11.83 15.99 -28.00
CA ASN A 235 10.75 16.96 -27.81
C ASN A 235 9.37 16.30 -27.72
N VAL A 236 9.23 15.30 -26.86
CA VAL A 236 7.94 14.61 -26.62
C VAL A 236 7.00 15.54 -25.86
N ALA A 237 5.75 15.64 -26.31
CA ALA A 237 4.69 16.43 -25.70
C ALA A 237 3.68 15.58 -24.94
N GLN A 238 3.48 14.33 -25.35
CA GLN A 238 2.58 13.35 -24.76
C GLN A 238 3.22 11.97 -24.79
N TRP A 239 3.16 11.23 -23.69
CA TRP A 239 3.64 9.85 -23.62
C TRP A 239 2.46 8.87 -23.63
N GLY A 240 2.65 7.75 -24.29
CA GLY A 240 1.61 6.74 -24.44
C GLY A 240 1.39 5.89 -23.21
N TYR A 241 2.43 5.70 -22.36
CA TYR A 241 2.36 4.79 -21.23
C TYR A 241 3.24 5.21 -20.06
N GLU A 242 2.77 4.94 -18.85
CA GLU A 242 3.57 5.03 -17.62
C GLU A 242 3.10 3.97 -16.60
N PRO A 243 4.01 3.19 -15.97
CA PRO A 243 3.70 2.37 -14.80
C PRO A 243 3.65 3.28 -13.56
N GLN A 244 2.51 3.95 -13.35
CA GLN A 244 2.35 4.98 -12.34
C GLN A 244 2.49 4.42 -10.92
N TYR A 245 3.48 4.89 -10.16
CA TYR A 245 3.80 4.46 -8.81
C TYR A 245 4.06 2.95 -8.68
N GLN A 246 4.70 2.35 -9.69
CA GLN A 246 5.02 0.93 -9.69
C GLN A 246 6.53 0.73 -9.54
N ASP A 247 6.93 -0.10 -8.56
CA ASP A 247 8.31 -0.60 -8.50
C ASP A 247 8.54 -1.74 -9.53
N LEU A 248 9.77 -2.23 -9.63
CA LEU A 248 10.10 -3.28 -10.59
C LEU A 248 9.39 -4.61 -10.30
N ARG A 249 9.04 -4.91 -9.05
CA ARG A 249 8.29 -6.14 -8.71
C ARG A 249 6.89 -6.04 -9.30
N ALA A 250 6.24 -4.90 -9.10
CA ALA A 250 4.92 -4.63 -9.64
C ALA A 250 4.92 -4.66 -11.18
N VAL A 251 5.91 -4.03 -11.83
CA VAL A 251 6.09 -4.12 -13.29
C VAL A 251 6.28 -5.57 -13.72
N GLY A 252 7.08 -6.36 -12.99
CA GLY A 252 7.29 -7.78 -13.25
C GLY A 252 6.01 -8.60 -13.17
N SER A 253 5.21 -8.36 -12.13
CA SER A 253 4.02 -9.18 -11.87
C SER A 253 2.89 -8.96 -12.89
N TYR A 254 2.87 -7.88 -13.67
CA TYR A 254 1.98 -7.77 -14.84
C TYR A 254 2.31 -8.79 -15.94
N PHE A 255 3.50 -9.37 -15.93
CA PHE A 255 3.88 -10.45 -16.85
C PHE A 255 3.63 -11.85 -16.25
N GLY A 256 3.26 -11.92 -14.99
CA GLY A 256 2.96 -13.13 -14.24
C GLY A 256 3.36 -13.01 -12.77
N SER A 257 2.62 -13.67 -11.88
CA SER A 257 2.95 -13.71 -10.45
C SER A 257 4.36 -14.26 -10.22
N GLY A 258 5.04 -13.79 -9.19
CA GLY A 258 6.40 -14.21 -8.88
C GLY A 258 6.90 -13.65 -7.56
N SER A 259 8.14 -14.01 -7.22
CA SER A 259 8.85 -13.50 -6.06
C SER A 259 10.34 -13.38 -6.35
N LEU A 260 11.01 -12.43 -5.72
CA LEU A 260 12.47 -12.33 -5.72
C LEU A 260 13.14 -13.34 -4.79
N LEU A 261 12.34 -14.06 -3.99
CA LEU A 261 12.78 -15.15 -3.11
C LEU A 261 12.29 -16.49 -3.68
N ALA A 262 13.18 -17.45 -3.82
CA ALA A 262 12.82 -18.80 -4.25
C ALA A 262 12.06 -19.55 -3.14
N ASP A 263 11.38 -20.65 -3.49
CA ASP A 263 10.58 -21.48 -2.57
C ASP A 263 11.38 -22.07 -1.40
N ASP A 264 12.72 -22.07 -1.47
CA ASP A 264 13.58 -22.53 -0.38
C ASP A 264 13.72 -21.49 0.76
N GLY A 265 13.19 -20.27 0.55
CA GLY A 265 13.20 -19.20 1.54
C GLY A 265 14.58 -18.53 1.76
N THR A 266 15.57 -18.82 0.92
CA THR A 266 16.95 -18.36 1.10
C THR A 266 17.65 -17.93 -0.18
N THR A 267 17.22 -18.44 -1.33
CA THR A 267 17.85 -18.17 -2.62
C THR A 267 17.19 -16.97 -3.30
N ALA A 268 18.01 -15.98 -3.65
CA ALA A 268 17.56 -14.85 -4.48
C ALA A 268 17.33 -15.31 -5.93
N GLN A 269 16.27 -14.80 -6.55
CA GLN A 269 15.96 -15.05 -7.94
C GLN A 269 15.29 -13.83 -8.58
N VAL A 270 15.34 -13.77 -9.91
CA VAL A 270 14.45 -12.96 -10.72
C VAL A 270 13.71 -13.90 -11.65
N PRO A 271 12.37 -14.03 -11.58
CA PRO A 271 11.61 -14.86 -12.50
C PRO A 271 11.86 -14.45 -13.96
N ASP A 272 11.94 -15.39 -14.89
CA ASP A 272 12.23 -15.10 -16.31
C ASP A 272 11.25 -14.09 -16.89
N HIS A 273 9.94 -14.22 -16.57
CA HIS A 273 8.91 -13.30 -17.03
C HIS A 273 9.02 -11.89 -16.41
N TRP A 274 9.60 -11.75 -15.20
CA TRP A 274 9.91 -10.43 -14.62
C TRP A 274 11.10 -9.80 -15.33
N ALA A 275 12.13 -10.59 -15.65
CA ALA A 275 13.25 -10.11 -16.46
C ALA A 275 12.78 -9.62 -17.84
N ASP A 276 11.81 -10.33 -18.44
CA ASP A 276 11.21 -9.91 -19.72
C ASP A 276 10.38 -8.62 -19.57
N ALA A 277 9.64 -8.46 -18.46
CA ALA A 277 8.91 -7.23 -18.15
C ALA A 277 9.83 -6.02 -18.00
N TRP A 278 10.97 -6.17 -17.32
CA TRP A 278 11.93 -5.10 -17.12
C TRP A 278 12.66 -4.71 -18.43
N LYS A 279 12.95 -5.69 -19.29
CA LYS A 279 13.45 -5.43 -20.65
C LYS A 279 12.40 -4.72 -21.50
N TRP A 280 11.12 -5.17 -21.40
CA TRP A 280 10.01 -4.54 -22.10
C TRP A 280 9.85 -3.06 -21.68
N LEU A 281 9.89 -2.74 -20.37
CA LEU A 281 9.85 -1.36 -19.90
C LEU A 281 11.06 -0.56 -20.38
N TYR A 282 12.27 -1.13 -20.31
CA TYR A 282 13.49 -0.49 -20.77
C TYR A 282 13.43 -0.11 -22.26
N GLU A 283 12.85 -0.98 -23.09
CA GLU A 283 12.61 -0.70 -24.51
C GLU A 283 11.62 0.46 -24.72
N ARG A 284 10.55 0.54 -23.87
CA ARG A 284 9.59 1.66 -23.94
C ARG A 284 10.26 3.00 -23.63
N ILE A 285 11.22 3.00 -22.72
CA ILE A 285 11.93 4.22 -22.30
C ILE A 285 12.99 4.63 -23.35
N TRP A 286 13.83 3.69 -23.80
CA TRP A 286 15.08 4.01 -24.52
C TRP A 286 15.09 3.63 -26.00
N THR A 287 14.09 2.90 -26.47
CA THR A 287 14.03 2.46 -27.88
C THR A 287 12.92 3.14 -28.64
N ASP A 288 11.71 3.12 -28.11
CA ASP A 288 10.56 3.76 -28.76
C ASP A 288 10.02 4.99 -28.03
N PHE A 289 10.63 5.34 -26.90
CA PHE A 289 10.34 6.57 -26.13
C PHE A 289 8.88 6.72 -25.72
N SER A 290 8.15 5.62 -25.64
CA SER A 290 6.71 5.61 -25.31
C SER A 290 6.42 5.60 -23.83
N ALA A 291 7.45 5.44 -22.98
CA ALA A 291 7.43 5.66 -21.53
C ALA A 291 8.51 6.66 -21.12
N MET A 292 8.31 7.33 -19.99
CA MET A 292 9.22 8.35 -19.49
C MET A 292 10.49 7.75 -18.86
N ASN A 293 11.61 8.45 -19.02
CA ASN A 293 12.80 8.21 -18.22
C ASN A 293 12.69 8.87 -16.84
N GLU A 294 13.65 8.61 -15.96
CA GLU A 294 13.66 9.09 -14.57
C GLU A 294 13.56 10.63 -14.45
N ALA A 295 14.26 11.35 -15.35
CA ALA A 295 14.26 12.81 -15.31
C ALA A 295 12.92 13.40 -15.78
N GLU A 296 12.27 12.77 -16.75
CA GLU A 296 10.98 13.17 -17.29
C GLU A 296 9.89 12.94 -16.26
N VAL A 297 9.80 11.75 -15.66
CA VAL A 297 8.80 11.45 -14.62
C VAL A 297 8.86 12.43 -13.45
N ASN A 298 10.08 12.79 -13.02
CA ASN A 298 10.28 13.68 -11.87
C ASN A 298 10.27 15.18 -12.25
N ALA A 299 9.97 15.53 -13.50
CA ALA A 299 9.87 16.91 -13.92
C ALA A 299 8.67 17.61 -13.25
N PRO A 300 8.77 18.90 -12.88
CA PRO A 300 7.65 19.63 -12.27
C PRO A 300 6.38 19.67 -13.12
N GLU A 301 6.50 19.71 -14.43
CA GLU A 301 5.40 19.64 -15.39
C GLU A 301 4.70 18.29 -15.44
N GLN A 302 5.33 17.24 -14.88
CA GLN A 302 4.78 15.90 -14.71
C GLN A 302 4.40 15.63 -13.24
N GLY A 303 4.10 16.66 -12.48
CA GLY A 303 3.64 16.53 -11.10
C GLY A 303 4.66 15.96 -10.11
N ASN A 304 5.97 16.04 -10.44
CA ASN A 304 7.07 15.51 -9.60
C ASN A 304 6.88 14.01 -9.25
N GLY A 305 6.58 13.18 -10.24
CA GLY A 305 6.37 11.74 -10.08
C GLY A 305 4.90 11.30 -10.19
N ASN A 306 3.94 12.21 -10.08
CA ASN A 306 2.52 11.91 -10.36
C ASN A 306 2.19 12.20 -11.85
N ALA A 307 2.85 11.44 -12.75
CA ALA A 307 2.89 11.76 -14.16
C ALA A 307 1.51 11.67 -14.84
N TYR A 308 0.71 10.64 -14.55
CA TYR A 308 -0.63 10.50 -15.14
C TYR A 308 -1.56 11.67 -14.78
N ASN A 309 -1.44 12.21 -13.56
CA ASN A 309 -2.20 13.37 -13.12
C ASN A 309 -1.84 14.69 -13.86
N SER A 310 -0.72 14.70 -14.61
CA SER A 310 -0.34 15.86 -15.45
C SER A 310 -1.26 16.05 -16.66
N GLY A 311 -2.02 15.02 -17.06
CA GLY A 311 -2.81 15.00 -18.28
C GLY A 311 -1.99 14.85 -19.58
N ASN A 312 -0.70 14.45 -19.48
CA ASN A 312 0.20 14.25 -20.62
C ASN A 312 0.51 12.76 -20.86
N ILE A 313 -0.14 11.85 -20.14
CA ILE A 313 0.05 10.40 -20.25
C ILE A 313 -1.25 9.75 -20.73
N ALA A 314 -1.19 9.03 -21.84
CA ALA A 314 -2.39 8.44 -22.41
C ALA A 314 -2.88 7.21 -21.63
N MET A 315 -1.98 6.39 -21.11
CA MET A 315 -2.29 5.16 -20.38
C MET A 315 -1.38 4.98 -19.17
N ALA A 316 -1.94 4.48 -18.07
CA ALA A 316 -1.15 4.11 -16.89
C ALA A 316 -1.64 2.80 -16.28
N LEU A 317 -0.72 1.84 -16.01
CA LEU A 317 -1.03 0.71 -15.15
C LEU A 317 -0.76 1.12 -13.70
N THR A 318 -1.80 1.03 -12.87
CA THR A 318 -1.69 1.32 -11.43
C THR A 318 -2.89 0.75 -10.66
N HIS A 319 -2.81 0.81 -9.33
CA HIS A 319 -3.80 0.26 -8.42
C HIS A 319 -5.01 1.18 -8.24
N MET A 320 -6.10 0.62 -7.70
CA MET A 320 -7.33 1.35 -7.43
C MET A 320 -7.13 2.52 -6.44
N TRP A 321 -6.21 2.42 -5.47
CA TRP A 321 -5.92 3.52 -4.54
C TRP A 321 -5.47 4.81 -5.27
N TYR A 322 -5.01 4.71 -6.52
CA TYR A 322 -4.61 5.88 -7.30
C TYR A 322 -5.77 6.87 -7.53
N THR A 323 -7.02 6.48 -7.32
CA THR A 323 -8.17 7.38 -7.30
C THR A 323 -8.01 8.56 -6.33
N CYS A 324 -7.21 8.41 -5.24
CA CYS A 324 -6.88 9.52 -4.35
C CYS A 324 -6.12 10.66 -5.06
N CYS A 325 -5.35 10.34 -6.11
CA CYS A 325 -4.27 11.16 -6.61
C CYS A 325 -4.50 11.66 -8.06
N ILE A 326 -5.66 11.40 -8.66
CA ILE A 326 -6.00 11.68 -10.07
C ILE A 326 -6.74 13.02 -10.26
N GLY A 327 -6.72 13.93 -9.28
CA GLY A 327 -7.56 15.12 -9.24
C GLY A 327 -7.37 16.14 -10.37
N ASP A 328 -6.18 16.25 -10.97
CA ASP A 328 -5.83 17.22 -12.00
C ASP A 328 -5.73 16.63 -13.41
N ALA A 329 -5.89 15.30 -13.57
CA ALA A 329 -5.78 14.60 -14.86
C ALA A 329 -6.88 14.97 -15.88
N GLY A 330 -7.86 15.80 -15.48
CA GLY A 330 -9.04 16.12 -16.29
C GLY A 330 -10.18 15.15 -16.04
N ASP A 331 -11.31 15.37 -16.74
CA ASP A 331 -12.57 14.67 -16.48
C ASP A 331 -12.86 13.56 -17.53
N ASP A 332 -11.91 13.20 -18.40
CA ASP A 332 -12.17 12.27 -19.52
C ASP A 332 -11.29 11.02 -19.48
N TRP A 333 -11.10 10.48 -18.30
CA TRP A 333 -10.43 9.19 -18.10
C TRP A 333 -11.40 8.07 -17.75
N ASP A 334 -10.97 6.84 -18.01
CA ASP A 334 -11.66 5.61 -17.64
C ASP A 334 -10.64 4.52 -17.25
N ILE A 335 -11.15 3.35 -16.87
CA ILE A 335 -10.32 2.18 -16.54
C ILE A 335 -10.66 1.02 -17.48
N ALA A 336 -9.66 0.19 -17.76
CA ALA A 336 -9.77 -0.97 -18.64
C ALA A 336 -9.08 -2.19 -18.04
N ALA A 337 -9.36 -3.37 -18.59
CA ALA A 337 -8.73 -4.61 -18.16
C ALA A 337 -7.21 -4.56 -18.34
N VAL A 338 -6.47 -5.13 -17.39
CA VAL A 338 -5.01 -5.32 -17.53
C VAL A 338 -4.73 -6.21 -18.74
N PRO A 339 -3.77 -5.84 -19.62
CA PRO A 339 -3.41 -6.67 -20.77
C PRO A 339 -2.73 -7.97 -20.33
N ALA A 340 -2.96 -9.04 -21.08
CA ALA A 340 -2.33 -10.33 -20.83
C ALA A 340 -0.85 -10.36 -21.27
N ASN A 341 -0.05 -11.21 -20.65
CA ASN A 341 1.25 -11.63 -21.16
C ASN A 341 1.16 -13.08 -21.64
N GLY A 342 1.10 -13.31 -22.95
CA GLY A 342 0.74 -14.61 -23.50
C GLY A 342 -0.62 -15.09 -23.01
N ASP A 343 -0.70 -16.28 -22.44
CA ASP A 343 -1.93 -16.86 -21.90
C ASP A 343 -2.21 -16.44 -20.43
N THR A 344 -1.39 -15.57 -19.85
CA THR A 344 -1.47 -15.18 -18.43
C THR A 344 -1.94 -13.74 -18.30
N THR A 345 -2.99 -13.51 -17.52
CA THR A 345 -3.41 -12.18 -17.08
C THR A 345 -3.16 -12.09 -15.57
N THR A 346 -2.43 -11.07 -15.16
CA THR A 346 -2.15 -10.82 -13.74
C THR A 346 -2.40 -9.35 -13.42
N SER A 347 -3.27 -9.11 -12.47
CA SER A 347 -3.47 -7.80 -11.85
C SER A 347 -2.66 -7.75 -10.55
N ASN A 348 -1.76 -6.82 -10.41
CA ASN A 348 -1.11 -6.59 -9.13
C ASN A 348 -2.16 -6.26 -8.09
N PHE A 349 -1.99 -6.81 -6.91
CA PHE A 349 -2.96 -6.67 -5.86
C PHE A 349 -2.29 -6.08 -4.61
N ASN A 350 -2.67 -4.86 -4.26
CA ASN A 350 -2.41 -4.35 -2.94
C ASN A 350 -3.59 -4.65 -2.02
N ALA A 351 -3.30 -4.91 -0.78
CA ALA A 351 -4.33 -5.11 0.23
C ALA A 351 -3.85 -4.55 1.57
N ASP A 352 -4.67 -3.72 2.16
CA ASP A 352 -4.40 -3.14 3.46
C ASP A 352 -5.27 -3.79 4.54
N THR A 353 -4.71 -3.90 5.73
CA THR A 353 -5.44 -4.35 6.90
C THR A 353 -4.94 -3.64 8.16
N PHE A 354 -5.59 -3.95 9.27
CA PHE A 354 -5.05 -3.70 10.61
C PHE A 354 -4.40 -4.98 11.11
N ARG A 355 -3.28 -4.88 11.82
CA ARG A 355 -2.57 -6.01 12.40
C ARG A 355 -2.44 -5.84 13.89
N VAL A 356 -2.49 -6.95 14.61
CA VAL A 356 -2.30 -6.99 16.06
C VAL A 356 -0.83 -7.32 16.34
N TRP A 357 -0.20 -6.58 17.24
CA TRP A 357 1.17 -6.83 17.67
C TRP A 357 1.28 -8.14 18.47
N GLY A 358 2.28 -8.97 18.16
CA GLY A 358 2.40 -10.31 18.71
C GLY A 358 2.65 -10.37 20.23
N ASP A 359 3.28 -9.34 20.77
CA ASP A 359 3.60 -9.22 22.20
C ASP A 359 2.60 -8.33 22.98
N THR A 360 1.42 -8.01 22.41
CA THR A 360 0.38 -7.27 23.14
C THR A 360 -0.03 -8.00 24.44
N GLU A 361 -0.20 -7.26 25.52
CA GLU A 361 -0.70 -7.81 26.77
C GLU A 361 -2.24 -8.04 26.77
N HIS A 362 -2.94 -7.53 25.71
CA HIS A 362 -4.41 -7.47 25.59
C HIS A 362 -4.91 -8.05 24.25
N PRO A 363 -4.58 -9.31 23.89
CA PRO A 363 -4.90 -9.86 22.57
C PRO A 363 -6.42 -10.02 22.31
N GLU A 364 -7.23 -10.23 23.33
CA GLU A 364 -8.69 -10.38 23.20
C GLU A 364 -9.35 -9.02 22.91
N GLU A 365 -8.95 -7.98 23.64
CA GLU A 365 -9.42 -6.61 23.48
C GLU A 365 -8.92 -5.99 22.16
N ALA A 366 -7.67 -6.24 21.80
CA ALA A 366 -7.11 -5.83 20.50
C ALA A 366 -7.85 -6.49 19.33
N PHE A 367 -8.23 -7.76 19.46
CA PHE A 367 -9.04 -8.44 18.45
C PHE A 367 -10.47 -7.86 18.36
N GLU A 368 -11.07 -7.44 19.46
CA GLU A 368 -12.38 -6.77 19.48
C GLU A 368 -12.30 -5.43 18.72
N VAL A 369 -11.28 -4.61 18.99
CA VAL A 369 -11.02 -3.37 18.23
C VAL A 369 -10.75 -3.68 16.76
N LEU A 370 -9.93 -4.69 16.45
CA LEU A 370 -9.67 -5.10 15.07
C LEU A 370 -10.97 -5.40 14.33
N THR A 371 -11.86 -6.19 14.93
CA THR A 371 -13.14 -6.55 14.28
C THR A 371 -14.09 -5.38 14.11
N TYR A 372 -14.05 -4.40 15.02
CA TYR A 372 -14.75 -3.12 14.88
C TYR A 372 -14.24 -2.31 13.70
N LEU A 373 -12.91 -2.16 13.58
CA LEU A 373 -12.26 -1.42 12.48
C LEU A 373 -12.55 -2.05 11.12
N LEU A 374 -12.53 -3.39 11.03
CA LEU A 374 -12.84 -4.14 9.81
C LEU A 374 -14.33 -4.19 9.46
N GLY A 375 -15.20 -3.99 10.45
CA GLY A 375 -16.64 -4.13 10.33
C GLY A 375 -17.39 -2.81 10.36
N GLU A 376 -17.77 -2.35 11.55
CA GLU A 376 -18.65 -1.19 11.74
C GLU A 376 -18.00 0.13 11.26
N ALA A 377 -16.70 0.31 11.52
CA ALA A 377 -15.96 1.50 11.13
C ALA A 377 -15.53 1.48 9.65
N SER A 378 -15.46 0.30 9.01
CA SER A 378 -14.86 0.15 7.68
C SER A 378 -15.51 1.00 6.59
N PRO A 379 -16.84 1.21 6.51
CA PRO A 379 -17.42 2.03 5.45
C PRO A 379 -16.90 3.47 5.44
N ASP A 380 -16.76 4.09 6.63
CA ASP A 380 -16.29 5.46 6.76
C ASP A 380 -14.78 5.55 6.49
N LEU A 381 -14.00 4.61 7.02
CA LEU A 381 -12.55 4.55 6.80
C LEU A 381 -12.19 4.27 5.33
N LEU A 382 -12.85 3.30 4.68
CA LEU A 382 -12.58 2.95 3.28
C LEU A 382 -12.94 4.08 2.33
N GLN A 383 -13.95 4.89 2.66
CA GLN A 383 -14.32 6.05 1.85
C GLN A 383 -13.20 7.11 1.83
N ILE A 384 -12.54 7.35 2.97
CA ILE A 384 -11.45 8.34 3.05
C ILE A 384 -10.12 7.78 2.54
N TYR A 385 -9.90 6.46 2.65
CA TYR A 385 -8.68 5.80 2.16
C TYR A 385 -8.76 5.42 0.67
N GLY A 386 -9.93 5.55 0.04
CA GLY A 386 -10.12 5.16 -1.37
C GLY A 386 -10.00 3.66 -1.61
N GLY A 387 -10.19 2.84 -0.58
CA GLY A 387 -10.04 1.39 -0.63
C GLY A 387 -11.34 0.66 -0.97
N MET A 388 -11.31 -0.25 -1.96
CA MET A 388 -12.44 -1.13 -2.23
C MET A 388 -12.68 -2.04 -1.03
N PRO A 389 -13.92 -2.09 -0.48
CA PRO A 389 -14.23 -2.96 0.65
C PRO A 389 -13.93 -4.43 0.36
N ALA A 390 -13.18 -5.09 1.26
CA ALA A 390 -13.01 -6.53 1.22
C ALA A 390 -14.29 -7.28 1.56
N ILE A 391 -15.21 -6.68 2.32
CA ILE A 391 -16.56 -7.19 2.55
C ILE A 391 -17.41 -6.85 1.32
N GLU A 392 -17.77 -7.88 0.54
CA GLU A 392 -18.50 -7.70 -0.73
C GLU A 392 -19.81 -6.93 -0.58
N ALA A 393 -20.52 -7.11 0.52
CA ALA A 393 -21.80 -6.42 0.78
C ALA A 393 -21.67 -4.88 0.84
N ASN A 394 -20.47 -4.36 1.09
CA ASN A 394 -20.19 -2.92 1.18
C ASN A 394 -19.74 -2.30 -0.16
N GLN A 395 -19.41 -3.11 -1.16
CA GLN A 395 -18.83 -2.63 -2.43
C GLN A 395 -19.79 -1.77 -3.25
N ASP A 396 -21.09 -2.09 -3.27
CA ASP A 396 -22.07 -1.31 -4.04
C ASP A 396 -22.19 0.13 -3.53
N ALA A 397 -22.17 0.33 -2.21
CA ALA A 397 -22.21 1.66 -1.61
C ALA A 397 -20.91 2.45 -1.89
N PHE A 398 -19.76 1.78 -1.82
CA PHE A 398 -18.46 2.34 -2.13
C PHE A 398 -18.38 2.84 -3.57
N PHE A 399 -18.73 2.01 -4.56
CA PHE A 399 -18.71 2.41 -5.97
C PHE A 399 -19.74 3.47 -6.30
N ALA A 400 -20.90 3.48 -5.62
CA ALA A 400 -21.87 4.59 -5.75
C ALA A 400 -21.28 5.92 -5.26
N GLY A 401 -20.46 5.91 -4.21
CA GLY A 401 -19.72 7.10 -3.74
C GLY A 401 -18.66 7.57 -4.74
N LEU A 402 -17.98 6.63 -5.42
CA LEU A 402 -17.05 6.98 -6.50
C LEU A 402 -17.77 7.58 -7.72
N ASP A 403 -18.96 7.09 -8.08
CA ASP A 403 -19.80 7.67 -9.16
C ASP A 403 -20.26 9.10 -8.84
N GLU A 404 -20.44 9.44 -7.57
CA GLU A 404 -20.75 10.81 -7.14
C GLU A 404 -19.53 11.74 -7.29
N THR A 405 -18.33 11.20 -7.12
CA THR A 405 -17.05 11.91 -7.24
C THR A 405 -16.62 12.02 -8.70
N TYR A 406 -16.65 10.91 -9.45
CA TYR A 406 -16.20 10.79 -10.83
C TYR A 406 -17.40 10.70 -11.78
N THR A 407 -17.97 11.86 -12.13
CA THR A 407 -19.23 11.94 -12.87
C THR A 407 -19.11 11.66 -14.37
N GLN A 408 -17.90 11.45 -14.90
CA GLN A 408 -17.64 11.13 -16.30
C GLN A 408 -18.04 9.70 -16.71
N GLY A 409 -18.46 8.86 -15.76
CA GLY A 409 -18.93 7.50 -16.03
C GLY A 409 -17.78 6.51 -16.21
N VAL A 410 -17.01 6.30 -15.13
CA VAL A 410 -15.97 5.27 -15.07
C VAL A 410 -16.60 3.88 -14.93
N ASP A 411 -16.09 2.89 -15.65
CA ASP A 411 -16.59 1.51 -15.56
C ASP A 411 -15.94 0.74 -14.41
N TRP A 412 -16.44 0.93 -13.19
CA TRP A 412 -15.95 0.27 -11.98
C TRP A 412 -16.14 -1.26 -11.98
N GLN A 413 -16.87 -1.84 -12.95
CA GLN A 413 -16.95 -3.29 -13.08
C GLN A 413 -15.58 -3.90 -13.40
N VAL A 414 -14.73 -3.17 -14.12
CA VAL A 414 -13.34 -3.57 -14.39
C VAL A 414 -12.57 -3.83 -13.09
N ALA A 415 -12.71 -2.95 -12.09
CA ALA A 415 -12.05 -3.12 -10.79
C ALA A 415 -12.56 -4.36 -10.04
N ARG A 416 -13.89 -4.61 -10.08
CA ARG A 416 -14.49 -5.82 -9.47
C ARG A 416 -13.98 -7.10 -10.14
N ASP A 417 -13.94 -7.11 -11.48
CA ASP A 417 -13.52 -8.26 -12.26
C ASP A 417 -12.01 -8.52 -12.16
N SER A 418 -11.23 -7.48 -11.87
CA SER A 418 -9.77 -7.56 -11.70
C SER A 418 -9.34 -8.45 -10.52
N VAL A 419 -10.16 -8.54 -9.47
CA VAL A 419 -9.85 -9.29 -8.25
C VAL A 419 -9.56 -10.77 -8.52
N GLN A 420 -10.24 -11.38 -9.50
CA GLN A 420 -10.00 -12.78 -9.85
C GLN A 420 -8.65 -13.05 -10.53
N TYR A 421 -7.94 -11.99 -10.92
CA TYR A 421 -6.62 -12.05 -11.55
C TYR A 421 -5.49 -11.61 -10.61
N ALA A 422 -5.78 -11.48 -9.31
CA ALA A 422 -4.80 -11.11 -8.30
C ALA A 422 -3.55 -11.98 -8.37
N ASP A 423 -2.39 -11.36 -8.22
CA ASP A 423 -1.12 -12.07 -8.19
C ASP A 423 -0.98 -12.91 -6.91
N ASN A 424 -0.54 -14.16 -7.10
CA ASN A 424 -0.23 -15.07 -6.01
C ASN A 424 1.00 -15.92 -6.40
N PRO A 425 2.16 -15.76 -5.70
CA PRO A 425 2.37 -14.86 -4.55
C PRO A 425 2.21 -13.38 -4.93
N SER A 426 1.82 -12.55 -3.97
CA SER A 426 1.79 -11.10 -4.14
C SER A 426 3.19 -10.57 -4.48
N PHE A 427 3.27 -9.58 -5.36
CA PHE A 427 4.54 -8.95 -5.74
C PHE A 427 5.25 -8.28 -4.55
N GLU A 428 4.51 -7.93 -3.49
CA GLU A 428 5.03 -7.37 -2.24
C GLU A 428 5.28 -8.44 -1.15
N ALA A 429 5.17 -9.75 -1.50
CA ALA A 429 5.42 -10.81 -0.53
C ALA A 429 6.81 -10.71 0.08
N TYR A 430 6.92 -11.23 1.31
CA TYR A 430 8.14 -11.18 2.13
C TYR A 430 9.43 -11.54 1.35
N VAL A 431 10.44 -10.75 1.61
CA VAL A 431 11.83 -10.99 1.21
C VAL A 431 12.77 -10.75 2.40
N PRO A 432 13.87 -11.54 2.55
CA PRO A 432 14.82 -11.34 3.65
C PRO A 432 15.43 -9.95 3.68
N ASN A 433 15.71 -9.42 4.89
CA ASN A 433 16.25 -8.06 5.06
C ASN A 433 15.45 -7.02 4.28
N TYR A 434 14.14 -7.01 4.50
CA TYR A 434 13.15 -6.28 3.70
C TYR A 434 13.60 -4.87 3.29
N GLN A 435 14.05 -4.03 4.24
CA GLN A 435 14.42 -2.65 3.94
C GLN A 435 15.60 -2.54 2.95
N GLU A 436 16.68 -3.33 3.16
CA GLU A 436 17.81 -3.32 2.24
C GLU A 436 17.46 -3.89 0.87
N THR A 437 16.57 -4.88 0.82
CA THR A 437 16.06 -5.46 -0.42
C THR A 437 15.22 -4.44 -1.18
N PHE A 438 14.33 -3.74 -0.49
CA PHE A 438 13.51 -2.68 -1.09
C PHE A 438 14.37 -1.54 -1.65
N ASP A 439 15.35 -1.07 -0.88
CA ASP A 439 16.29 -0.04 -1.35
C ASP A 439 17.06 -0.49 -2.60
N ALA A 440 17.43 -1.78 -2.68
CA ALA A 440 18.10 -2.33 -3.86
C ALA A 440 17.16 -2.38 -5.08
N ILE A 441 15.87 -2.71 -4.89
CA ILE A 441 14.84 -2.71 -5.95
C ILE A 441 14.65 -1.29 -6.50
N VAL A 442 14.48 -0.31 -5.61
CA VAL A 442 14.31 1.11 -5.98
C VAL A 442 15.55 1.62 -6.73
N ALA A 443 16.75 1.34 -6.21
CA ALA A 443 17.99 1.75 -6.87
C ALA A 443 18.18 1.11 -8.25
N PHE A 444 17.79 -0.15 -8.41
CA PHE A 444 17.85 -0.84 -9.69
C PHE A 444 16.82 -0.28 -10.69
N GLY A 445 15.59 -0.01 -10.24
CA GLY A 445 14.57 0.66 -11.05
C GLY A 445 15.01 2.03 -11.53
N SER A 446 15.54 2.85 -10.65
CA SER A 446 16.10 4.17 -10.99
C SER A 446 17.27 4.05 -11.99
N LYS A 447 18.14 3.02 -11.86
CA LYS A 447 19.21 2.77 -12.81
C LYS A 447 18.69 2.44 -14.22
N LEU A 448 17.68 1.57 -14.33
CA LEU A 448 17.06 1.24 -15.62
C LEU A 448 16.41 2.47 -16.27
N ARG A 449 15.78 3.32 -15.48
CA ARG A 449 15.08 4.53 -15.96
C ARG A 449 16.02 5.71 -16.24
N SER A 450 17.24 5.73 -15.69
CA SER A 450 18.18 6.86 -15.81
C SER A 450 19.36 6.62 -16.76
N THR A 451 19.56 5.39 -17.25
CA THR A 451 20.78 5.03 -17.99
C THR A 451 20.45 4.36 -19.31
N GLU A 452 20.71 5.04 -20.41
CA GLU A 452 20.61 4.50 -21.76
C GLU A 452 21.78 3.56 -22.10
N GLY A 453 21.52 2.54 -22.92
CA GLY A 453 22.56 1.64 -23.47
C GLY A 453 23.06 0.57 -22.49
N LEU A 454 22.27 0.24 -21.47
CA LEU A 454 22.57 -0.86 -20.55
C LEU A 454 22.46 -2.23 -21.25
N ASP A 455 23.32 -3.15 -20.86
CA ASP A 455 23.10 -4.58 -21.05
C ASP A 455 22.18 -5.06 -19.92
N VAL A 456 20.86 -5.02 -20.18
CA VAL A 456 19.84 -5.27 -19.15
C VAL A 456 19.97 -6.68 -18.58
N ASP A 457 20.33 -7.70 -19.38
CA ASP A 457 20.53 -9.06 -18.89
C ASP A 457 21.70 -9.12 -17.89
N ALA A 458 22.82 -8.48 -18.20
CA ALA A 458 23.96 -8.40 -17.27
C ALA A 458 23.63 -7.61 -16.00
N GLU A 459 22.79 -6.59 -16.09
CA GLU A 459 22.35 -5.82 -14.92
C GLU A 459 21.39 -6.60 -14.04
N ILE A 460 20.50 -7.42 -14.59
CA ILE A 460 19.62 -8.34 -13.85
C ILE A 460 20.45 -9.41 -13.12
N GLU A 461 21.48 -9.97 -13.77
CA GLU A 461 22.39 -10.92 -13.13
C GLU A 461 23.09 -10.28 -11.92
N ALA A 462 23.67 -9.08 -12.10
CA ALA A 462 24.30 -8.34 -11.01
C ALA A 462 23.34 -7.95 -9.88
N PHE A 463 22.11 -7.59 -10.19
CA PHE A 463 21.07 -7.33 -9.22
C PHE A 463 20.69 -8.59 -8.41
N THR A 464 20.57 -9.74 -9.09
CA THR A 464 20.28 -11.03 -8.41
C THR A 464 21.42 -11.41 -7.46
N GLU A 465 22.69 -11.21 -7.86
CA GLU A 465 23.84 -11.41 -6.99
C GLU A 465 23.80 -10.47 -5.77
N GLN A 466 23.44 -9.21 -5.96
CA GLN A 466 23.26 -8.24 -4.87
C GLN A 466 22.17 -8.67 -3.89
N LEU A 467 21.01 -9.13 -4.38
CA LEU A 467 19.95 -9.67 -3.54
C LEU A 467 20.44 -10.86 -2.71
N GLN A 468 21.19 -11.80 -3.31
CA GLN A 468 21.72 -12.94 -2.58
C GLN A 468 22.67 -12.49 -1.46
N GLU A 469 23.52 -11.49 -1.71
CA GLU A 469 24.38 -10.93 -0.67
C GLU A 469 23.59 -10.30 0.49
N ILE A 470 22.41 -9.71 0.18
CA ILE A 470 21.50 -9.17 1.21
C ILE A 470 20.86 -10.32 1.98
N TYR A 471 20.35 -11.35 1.31
CA TYR A 471 19.70 -12.51 1.92
C TYR A 471 20.66 -13.33 2.80
N ASP A 472 21.91 -13.50 2.38
CA ASP A 472 22.95 -14.21 3.15
C ASP A 472 23.30 -13.52 4.49
N ARG A 473 22.86 -12.25 4.68
CA ARG A 473 23.03 -11.51 5.94
C ARG A 473 21.76 -11.52 6.81
N ALA A 474 20.67 -12.06 6.32
CA ALA A 474 19.47 -12.25 7.13
C ALA A 474 19.75 -13.32 8.19
N ASP A 475 19.59 -12.98 9.46
CA ASP A 475 19.82 -13.89 10.62
C ASP A 475 18.53 -14.68 10.95
#